data_12f5d661c7c7d8420c1e6307186c9c41
#
_entry.id   12f5d661c7c7d8420c1e6307186c9c41
#
_cell.length_a   1.000
_cell.length_b   1.000
_cell.length_c   1.000
_cell.angle_alpha   90.00
_cell.angle_beta   90.00
_cell.angle_gamma   90.00
#
_symmetry.space_group_name_H-M   'P 1'
#
loop_
_entity.id
_entity.type
_entity.pdbx_description
1 polymer ?
#
loop_
_entity_poly.entity_id
_entity_poly.type
_entity_poly.pdbx_seq_one_letter_code
_entity_poly.pdbx_strand_id
1 'polypeptide(L)'
;DWARIAVTLVDDRWVPETDSASNAQLAHATLLQSAAQNATFWPLADTSQDLHSHVAALNADARFANAPDVAILGMGEDGHTASIFADAPEWDHAITTRERFVAVHPGSAPHARVSWSLSALKEVKHLYLLIAGPRKMDVLNAAASSLQKNAISQLANDKGVRLDVYWCAN
;
A
#
# COMPACT_ATOMS: atom_id res chain seq x y z
N ASP A 1 4.27 -18.11 15.45
CA ASP A 1 2.90 -18.64 15.54
C ASP A 1 1.95 -17.75 14.71
N TRP A 2 1.59 -18.23 13.51
CA TRP A 2 0.77 -17.50 12.55
C TRP A 2 -0.66 -17.26 13.01
N ALA A 3 -1.19 -18.09 13.93
CA ALA A 3 -2.52 -17.87 14.50
C ALA A 3 -2.65 -16.57 15.32
N ARG A 4 -1.51 -15.92 15.67
CA ARG A 4 -1.46 -14.66 16.37
C ARG A 4 -1.19 -13.45 15.45
N ILE A 5 -1.13 -13.68 14.14
CA ILE A 5 -0.81 -12.67 13.15
C ILE A 5 -2.06 -12.33 12.36
N ALA A 6 -2.34 -11.03 12.23
CA ALA A 6 -3.28 -10.51 11.25
C ALA A 6 -2.50 -9.98 10.04
N VAL A 7 -2.93 -10.35 8.85
CA VAL A 7 -2.37 -9.92 7.57
C VAL A 7 -3.40 -9.09 6.84
N THR A 8 -2.99 -7.98 6.30
CA THR A 8 -3.77 -7.16 5.38
C THR A 8 -2.89 -6.69 4.23
N LEU A 9 -3.46 -5.95 3.29
CA LEU A 9 -2.77 -5.41 2.13
C LEU A 9 -2.47 -3.92 2.34
N VAL A 10 -1.45 -3.39 1.69
CA VAL A 10 -1.19 -1.94 1.67
C VAL A 10 -2.06 -1.23 0.64
N ASP A 11 -2.51 -1.96 -0.38
CA ASP A 11 -3.51 -1.55 -1.37
C ASP A 11 -4.12 -2.78 -2.04
N ASP A 12 -5.28 -2.62 -2.64
CA ASP A 12 -5.83 -3.60 -3.58
C ASP A 12 -6.58 -2.90 -4.71
N ARG A 13 -6.68 -3.59 -5.82
CA ARG A 13 -7.48 -3.17 -6.96
C ARG A 13 -8.95 -3.42 -6.65
N TRP A 14 -9.80 -2.49 -7.09
CA TRP A 14 -11.24 -2.62 -6.91
C TRP A 14 -11.82 -3.61 -7.92
N VAL A 15 -11.49 -4.88 -7.72
CA VAL A 15 -11.93 -6.03 -8.52
C VAL A 15 -12.35 -7.17 -7.57
N PRO A 16 -13.17 -8.13 -8.03
CA PRO A 16 -13.44 -9.34 -7.25
C PRO A 16 -12.15 -10.07 -6.88
N GLU A 17 -12.11 -10.71 -5.72
CA GLU A 17 -10.92 -11.47 -5.26
C GLU A 17 -10.52 -12.59 -6.24
N THR A 18 -11.47 -13.07 -7.05
CA THR A 18 -11.19 -14.08 -8.09
C THR A 18 -10.49 -13.53 -9.32
N ASP A 19 -10.37 -12.20 -9.45
CA ASP A 19 -9.69 -11.56 -10.58
C ASP A 19 -8.17 -11.66 -10.40
N SER A 20 -7.46 -11.94 -11.49
CA SER A 20 -6.00 -12.03 -11.49
C SER A 20 -5.28 -10.71 -11.12
N ALA A 21 -5.98 -9.59 -11.17
CA ALA A 21 -5.48 -8.29 -10.72
C ALA A 21 -5.61 -8.09 -9.20
N SER A 22 -6.32 -8.97 -8.46
CA SER A 22 -6.47 -8.83 -7.00
C SER A 22 -5.18 -9.15 -6.25
N ASN A 23 -4.76 -8.25 -5.37
CA ASN A 23 -3.67 -8.51 -4.44
C ASN A 23 -4.10 -9.50 -3.34
N ALA A 24 -5.39 -9.56 -2.99
CA ALA A 24 -5.91 -10.57 -2.06
C ALA A 24 -5.76 -11.97 -2.64
N GLN A 25 -6.12 -12.17 -3.92
CA GLN A 25 -5.88 -13.44 -4.62
C GLN A 25 -4.41 -13.85 -4.58
N LEU A 26 -3.51 -12.90 -4.89
CA LEU A 26 -2.06 -13.14 -4.85
C LEU A 26 -1.59 -13.52 -3.44
N ALA A 27 -2.06 -12.82 -2.40
CA ALA A 27 -1.71 -13.13 -1.01
C ALA A 27 -2.16 -14.54 -0.62
N HIS A 28 -3.37 -14.95 -0.99
CA HIS A 28 -3.85 -16.32 -0.76
C HIS A 28 -3.04 -17.36 -1.54
N ALA A 29 -2.68 -17.07 -2.79
CA ALA A 29 -1.95 -18.01 -3.65
C ALA A 29 -0.48 -18.19 -3.25
N THR A 30 0.13 -17.22 -2.55
CA THR A 30 1.58 -17.19 -2.31
C THR A 30 1.95 -17.14 -0.83
N LEU A 31 1.43 -16.18 -0.08
CA LEU A 31 1.80 -15.94 1.32
C LEU A 31 1.01 -16.82 2.29
N LEU A 32 -0.31 -16.86 2.14
CA LEU A 32 -1.22 -17.53 3.09
C LEU A 32 -1.30 -19.02 2.80
N GLN A 33 -0.14 -19.67 2.70
CA GLN A 33 0.02 -21.09 2.43
C GLN A 33 0.72 -21.78 3.60
N SER A 34 0.60 -23.10 3.68
CA SER A 34 1.26 -23.93 4.70
C SER A 34 0.96 -23.41 6.11
N ALA A 35 1.97 -23.10 6.92
CA ALA A 35 1.78 -22.60 8.28
C ALA A 35 1.11 -21.20 8.32
N ALA A 36 1.35 -20.36 7.33
CA ALA A 36 0.79 -19.02 7.27
C ALA A 36 -0.72 -18.97 6.96
N GLN A 37 -1.31 -20.07 6.48
CA GLN A 37 -2.78 -20.20 6.34
C GLN A 37 -3.55 -19.99 7.65
N ASN A 38 -2.88 -20.13 8.80
CA ASN A 38 -3.48 -19.93 10.13
C ASN A 38 -3.55 -18.42 10.52
N ALA A 39 -2.96 -17.52 9.74
CA ALA A 39 -3.09 -16.08 9.97
C ALA A 39 -4.53 -15.61 9.70
N THR A 40 -4.95 -14.59 10.44
CA THR A 40 -6.22 -13.92 10.12
C THR A 40 -5.97 -12.96 8.95
N PHE A 41 -6.72 -13.11 7.85
CA PHE A 41 -6.62 -12.20 6.72
C PHE A 41 -7.75 -11.17 6.72
N TRP A 42 -7.41 -9.90 6.50
CA TRP A 42 -8.35 -8.77 6.38
C TRP A 42 -8.24 -8.19 4.97
N PRO A 43 -9.14 -8.55 4.04
CA PRO A 43 -9.15 -8.01 2.69
C PRO A 43 -9.51 -6.52 2.69
N LEU A 44 -9.05 -5.80 1.67
CA LEU A 44 -9.35 -4.37 1.49
C LEU A 44 -10.44 -4.12 0.45
N ALA A 45 -10.72 -5.04 -0.45
CA ALA A 45 -11.72 -4.87 -1.49
C ALA A 45 -12.95 -5.76 -1.25
N ASP A 46 -14.13 -5.19 -1.36
CA ASP A 46 -15.42 -5.88 -1.41
C ASP A 46 -16.28 -5.24 -2.49
N THR A 47 -16.20 -5.76 -3.70
CA THR A 47 -16.87 -5.21 -4.89
C THR A 47 -18.39 -5.44 -4.91
N SER A 48 -18.97 -6.06 -3.88
CA SER A 48 -20.43 -6.07 -3.69
C SER A 48 -20.96 -4.73 -3.23
N GLN A 49 -20.08 -3.81 -2.81
CA GLN A 49 -20.39 -2.48 -2.31
C GLN A 49 -19.92 -1.39 -3.28
N ASP A 50 -20.33 -0.16 -3.03
CA ASP A 50 -19.75 1.02 -3.67
C ASP A 50 -18.36 1.31 -3.06
N LEU A 51 -17.38 1.65 -3.89
CA LEU A 51 -15.99 1.88 -3.46
C LEU A 51 -15.87 2.93 -2.35
N HIS A 52 -16.52 4.07 -2.50
CA HIS A 52 -16.39 5.16 -1.51
C HIS A 52 -17.08 4.81 -0.20
N SER A 53 -18.25 4.17 -0.28
CA SER A 53 -18.98 3.66 0.89
C SER A 53 -18.17 2.61 1.63
N HIS A 54 -17.48 1.72 0.91
CA HIS A 54 -16.63 0.70 1.49
C HIS A 54 -15.38 1.31 2.15
N VAL A 55 -14.73 2.27 1.51
CA VAL A 55 -13.57 2.98 2.10
C VAL A 55 -13.98 3.71 3.39
N ALA A 56 -15.15 4.34 3.42
CA ALA A 56 -15.67 4.95 4.64
C ALA A 56 -15.90 3.91 5.75
N ALA A 57 -16.41 2.72 5.40
CA ALA A 57 -16.58 1.62 6.35
C ALA A 57 -15.23 1.08 6.88
N LEU A 58 -14.22 0.94 6.02
CA LEU A 58 -12.86 0.56 6.44
C LEU A 58 -12.25 1.59 7.39
N ASN A 59 -12.46 2.87 7.15
CA ASN A 59 -11.97 3.95 8.02
C ASN A 59 -12.66 3.97 9.40
N ALA A 60 -13.89 3.47 9.48
CA ALA A 60 -14.63 3.32 10.74
C ALA A 60 -14.36 1.97 11.44
N ASP A 61 -13.68 1.04 10.81
CA ASP A 61 -13.47 -0.31 11.32
C ASP A 61 -12.39 -0.34 12.41
N ALA A 62 -12.76 -0.82 13.60
CA ALA A 62 -11.86 -0.91 14.75
C ALA A 62 -10.63 -1.81 14.50
N ARG A 63 -10.70 -2.76 13.55
CA ARG A 63 -9.56 -3.59 13.16
C ARG A 63 -8.38 -2.75 12.64
N PHE A 64 -8.68 -1.62 12.02
CA PHE A 64 -7.69 -0.69 11.45
C PHE A 64 -7.48 0.57 12.30
N ALA A 65 -7.93 0.60 13.54
CA ALA A 65 -7.74 1.75 14.42
C ALA A 65 -6.26 2.09 14.66
N ASN A 66 -5.39 1.08 14.64
CA ASN A 66 -3.94 1.24 14.77
C ASN A 66 -3.25 0.90 13.44
N ALA A 67 -2.10 1.53 13.19
CA ALA A 67 -1.24 1.12 12.09
C ALA A 67 -0.68 -0.29 12.33
N PRO A 68 -0.39 -1.07 11.28
CA PRO A 68 0.26 -2.36 11.43
C PRO A 68 1.67 -2.22 12.00
N ASP A 69 2.16 -3.27 12.69
CA ASP A 69 3.54 -3.29 13.19
C ASP A 69 4.56 -3.29 12.05
N VAL A 70 4.22 -3.95 10.94
CA VAL A 70 5.10 -4.14 9.78
C VAL A 70 4.32 -3.87 8.50
N ALA A 71 4.91 -3.12 7.58
CA ALA A 71 4.45 -3.04 6.21
C ALA A 71 5.61 -3.22 5.23
N ILE A 72 5.34 -3.95 4.16
CA ILE A 72 6.27 -4.18 3.05
C ILE A 72 5.69 -3.52 1.81
N LEU A 73 6.41 -2.52 1.31
CA LEU A 73 6.04 -1.72 0.15
C LEU A 73 6.79 -2.19 -1.09
N GLY A 74 6.12 -2.14 -2.24
CA GLY A 74 6.77 -2.04 -3.53
C GLY A 74 6.83 -0.59 -3.99
N MET A 75 7.48 -0.34 -5.13
CA MET A 75 7.55 0.97 -5.77
C MET A 75 7.43 0.83 -7.29
N GLY A 76 6.63 1.69 -7.92
CA GLY A 76 6.60 1.86 -9.36
C GLY A 76 7.81 2.65 -9.88
N GLU A 77 8.06 2.61 -11.18
CA GLU A 77 9.11 3.42 -11.83
C GLU A 77 8.78 4.92 -11.85
N ASP A 78 7.52 5.28 -11.59
CA ASP A 78 7.03 6.64 -11.38
C ASP A 78 7.14 7.11 -9.92
N GLY A 79 7.60 6.23 -9.02
CA GLY A 79 7.75 6.51 -7.59
C GLY A 79 6.46 6.38 -6.79
N HIS A 80 5.37 5.80 -7.34
CA HIS A 80 4.22 5.46 -6.50
C HIS A 80 4.55 4.30 -5.57
N THR A 81 3.92 4.26 -4.41
CA THR A 81 3.90 3.12 -3.49
C THR A 81 2.50 2.94 -2.94
N ALA A 82 2.14 1.71 -2.50
CA ALA A 82 0.75 1.32 -2.35
C ALA A 82 -0.02 1.71 -3.63
N SER A 83 -1.15 2.42 -3.52
CA SER A 83 -1.80 3.04 -4.67
C SER A 83 -1.84 4.57 -4.59
N ILE A 84 -0.77 5.22 -4.07
CA ILE A 84 -0.64 6.67 -3.99
C ILE A 84 0.06 7.16 -5.26
N PHE A 85 -0.72 7.43 -6.30
CA PHE A 85 -0.27 7.85 -7.63
C PHE A 85 -0.31 9.38 -7.77
N ALA A 86 0.77 9.96 -8.31
CA ALA A 86 0.88 11.41 -8.51
C ALA A 86 -0.07 11.97 -9.60
N ASP A 87 -0.55 11.12 -10.48
CA ASP A 87 -1.48 11.45 -11.57
C ASP A 87 -2.96 11.17 -11.22
N ALA A 88 -3.23 10.59 -10.04
CA ALA A 88 -4.59 10.38 -9.57
C ALA A 88 -5.24 11.71 -9.14
N PRO A 89 -6.53 11.93 -9.44
CA PRO A 89 -7.27 13.09 -8.92
C PRO A 89 -7.22 13.19 -7.39
N GLU A 90 -7.12 12.06 -6.70
CA GLU A 90 -7.08 11.97 -5.25
C GLU A 90 -5.68 12.15 -4.65
N TRP A 91 -4.66 12.49 -5.44
CA TRP A 91 -3.28 12.65 -4.96
C TRP A 91 -3.18 13.52 -3.70
N ASP A 92 -3.71 14.74 -3.76
CA ASP A 92 -3.61 15.68 -2.64
C ASP A 92 -4.33 15.15 -1.39
N HIS A 93 -5.48 14.50 -1.56
CA HIS A 93 -6.19 13.85 -0.48
C HIS A 93 -5.38 12.67 0.09
N ALA A 94 -4.85 11.79 -0.75
CA ALA A 94 -4.11 10.62 -0.34
C ALA A 94 -2.85 10.94 0.48
N ILE A 95 -2.20 12.10 0.22
CA ILE A 95 -0.98 12.52 0.94
C ILE A 95 -1.24 13.41 2.16
N THR A 96 -2.45 13.97 2.32
CA THR A 96 -2.74 14.94 3.40
C THR A 96 -3.79 14.48 4.38
N THR A 97 -4.67 13.53 4.01
CA THR A 97 -5.72 13.03 4.89
C THR A 97 -5.16 12.34 6.13
N ARG A 98 -5.93 12.38 7.23
CA ARG A 98 -5.68 11.59 8.45
C ARG A 98 -6.44 10.27 8.47
N GLU A 99 -7.31 10.04 7.48
CA GLU A 99 -7.97 8.76 7.32
C GLU A 99 -6.94 7.69 6.95
N ARG A 100 -7.20 6.44 7.30
CA ARG A 100 -6.28 5.34 7.01
C ARG A 100 -6.34 4.90 5.56
N PHE A 101 -7.53 4.91 4.99
CA PHE A 101 -7.78 4.42 3.64
C PHE A 101 -8.33 5.50 2.75
N VAL A 102 -7.98 5.42 1.48
CA VAL A 102 -8.45 6.30 0.41
C VAL A 102 -8.87 5.46 -0.81
N ALA A 103 -9.91 5.92 -1.49
CA ALA A 103 -10.22 5.47 -2.84
C ALA A 103 -9.31 6.22 -3.82
N VAL A 104 -8.76 5.53 -4.81
CA VAL A 104 -7.84 6.11 -5.79
C VAL A 104 -8.20 5.65 -7.20
N HIS A 105 -8.18 6.59 -8.15
CA HIS A 105 -8.42 6.36 -9.58
C HIS A 105 -7.19 6.80 -10.37
N PRO A 106 -6.13 5.96 -10.48
CA PRO A 106 -4.91 6.35 -11.18
C PRO A 106 -5.17 6.55 -12.67
N GLY A 107 -4.57 7.56 -13.26
CA GLY A 107 -4.65 7.82 -14.70
C GLY A 107 -3.76 6.87 -15.52
N SER A 108 -2.63 6.44 -14.95
CA SER A 108 -1.60 5.63 -15.62
C SER A 108 -1.75 4.12 -15.40
N ALA A 109 -2.71 3.68 -14.59
CA ALA A 109 -2.91 2.26 -14.28
C ALA A 109 -4.39 1.85 -14.32
N PRO A 110 -4.70 0.60 -14.73
CA PRO A 110 -6.07 0.12 -14.74
C PRO A 110 -6.62 -0.04 -13.32
N HIS A 111 -7.94 -0.05 -13.23
CA HIS A 111 -8.74 -0.26 -12.03
C HIS A 111 -8.66 0.90 -11.01
N ALA A 112 -9.80 1.23 -10.42
CA ALA A 112 -9.85 1.95 -9.16
C ALA A 112 -9.21 1.10 -8.04
N ARG A 113 -8.86 1.72 -6.93
CA ARG A 113 -8.10 1.09 -5.85
C ARG A 113 -8.59 1.51 -4.48
N VAL A 114 -8.41 0.63 -3.50
CA VAL A 114 -8.34 0.98 -2.08
C VAL A 114 -6.88 1.01 -1.68
N SER A 115 -6.44 2.07 -1.01
CA SER A 115 -5.05 2.22 -0.58
C SER A 115 -4.97 2.74 0.85
N TRP A 116 -3.95 2.34 1.58
CA TRP A 116 -3.53 3.09 2.76
C TRP A 116 -3.12 4.49 2.34
N SER A 117 -3.47 5.50 3.16
CA SER A 117 -3.03 6.87 2.98
C SER A 117 -1.55 7.05 3.35
N LEU A 118 -0.94 8.14 2.91
CA LEU A 118 0.46 8.43 3.25
C LEU A 118 0.65 8.59 4.76
N SER A 119 -0.29 9.25 5.46
CA SER A 119 -0.23 9.43 6.91
C SER A 119 -0.29 8.09 7.64
N ALA A 120 -1.13 7.18 7.19
CA ALA A 120 -1.24 5.84 7.78
C ALA A 120 0.03 5.00 7.56
N LEU A 121 0.66 5.09 6.38
CA LEU A 121 1.95 4.44 6.12
C LEU A 121 3.08 5.00 7.00
N LYS A 122 3.09 6.30 7.29
CA LYS A 122 4.07 6.94 8.17
C LYS A 122 3.98 6.49 9.64
N GLU A 123 2.82 5.99 10.07
CA GLU A 123 2.61 5.47 11.43
C GLU A 123 3.10 4.02 11.61
N VAL A 124 3.45 3.32 10.52
CA VAL A 124 3.91 1.93 10.57
C VAL A 124 5.26 1.85 11.29
N LYS A 125 5.35 0.96 12.27
CA LYS A 125 6.54 0.86 13.12
C LYS A 125 7.77 0.34 12.36
N HIS A 126 7.58 -0.62 11.47
CA HIS A 126 8.64 -1.20 10.64
C HIS A 126 8.21 -1.14 9.18
N LEU A 127 8.68 -0.11 8.48
CA LEU A 127 8.33 0.14 7.09
C LEU A 127 9.48 -0.30 6.17
N TYR A 128 9.21 -1.27 5.32
CA TYR A 128 10.18 -1.84 4.40
C TYR A 128 9.80 -1.50 2.96
N LEU A 129 10.81 -1.23 2.14
CA LEU A 129 10.66 -1.07 0.70
C LEU A 129 11.44 -2.17 -0.01
N LEU A 130 10.75 -3.00 -0.80
CA LEU A 130 11.35 -4.03 -1.64
C LEU A 130 11.30 -3.57 -3.10
N ILE A 131 12.48 -3.43 -3.71
CA ILE A 131 12.62 -3.07 -5.12
C ILE A 131 13.68 -3.91 -5.82
N ALA A 132 13.50 -4.11 -7.11
CA ALA A 132 14.43 -4.83 -7.96
C ALA A 132 14.76 -4.02 -9.20
N GLY A 133 15.98 -4.21 -9.71
CA GLY A 133 16.49 -3.58 -10.91
C GLY A 133 17.08 -2.17 -10.70
N PRO A 134 17.98 -1.76 -11.62
CA PRO A 134 18.69 -0.48 -11.50
C PRO A 134 17.76 0.74 -11.64
N ARG A 135 16.77 0.68 -12.54
CA ARG A 135 15.84 1.81 -12.77
C ARG A 135 15.07 2.22 -11.50
N LYS A 136 14.60 1.26 -10.72
CA LYS A 136 13.92 1.57 -9.46
C LYS A 136 14.88 2.15 -8.42
N MET A 137 16.13 1.70 -8.40
CA MET A 137 17.15 2.30 -7.55
C MET A 137 17.44 3.76 -7.94
N ASP A 138 17.51 4.06 -9.25
CA ASP A 138 17.70 5.44 -9.72
C ASP A 138 16.52 6.34 -9.31
N VAL A 139 15.28 5.85 -9.45
CA VAL A 139 14.07 6.57 -9.00
C VAL A 139 14.11 6.84 -7.50
N LEU A 140 14.48 5.83 -6.69
CA LEU A 140 14.60 5.99 -5.24
C LEU A 140 15.68 7.01 -4.86
N ASN A 141 16.86 6.94 -5.48
CA ASN A 141 17.96 7.87 -5.22
C ASN A 141 17.56 9.32 -5.57
N ALA A 142 16.89 9.52 -6.69
CA ALA A 142 16.37 10.83 -7.08
C ALA A 142 15.28 11.31 -6.10
N ALA A 143 14.37 10.43 -5.69
CA ALA A 143 13.30 10.74 -4.75
C ALA A 143 13.82 11.10 -3.34
N ALA A 144 14.90 10.46 -2.89
CA ALA A 144 15.51 10.72 -1.59
C ALA A 144 16.40 11.98 -1.60
N SER A 145 16.95 12.36 -2.75
CA SER A 145 17.84 13.53 -2.86
C SER A 145 17.11 14.87 -2.83
N SER A 146 15.85 14.89 -3.25
CA SER A 146 15.01 16.09 -3.26
C SER A 146 13.53 15.74 -3.25
N LEU A 147 12.71 16.59 -2.62
CA LEU A 147 11.28 16.39 -2.58
C LEU A 147 10.67 16.48 -3.98
N GLN A 148 10.03 15.41 -4.40
CA GLN A 148 9.36 15.28 -5.70
C GLN A 148 7.86 14.97 -5.52
N LYS A 149 7.07 15.18 -6.57
CA LYS A 149 5.65 14.83 -6.60
C LYS A 149 5.49 13.32 -6.86
N ASN A 150 5.91 12.50 -5.91
CA ASN A 150 5.62 11.06 -5.88
C ASN A 150 5.62 10.56 -4.43
N ALA A 151 4.96 9.42 -4.19
CA ALA A 151 4.72 8.91 -2.85
C ALA A 151 6.01 8.49 -2.12
N ILE A 152 6.95 7.87 -2.83
CA ILE A 152 8.20 7.44 -2.21
C ILE A 152 9.06 8.63 -1.77
N SER A 153 9.04 9.74 -2.49
CA SER A 153 9.75 10.95 -2.10
C SER A 153 9.14 11.58 -0.85
N GLN A 154 7.82 11.52 -0.68
CA GLN A 154 7.14 11.96 0.54
C GLN A 154 7.54 11.13 1.77
N LEU A 155 7.79 9.84 1.60
CA LEU A 155 8.27 8.96 2.69
C LEU A 155 9.77 9.16 2.95
N ALA A 156 10.60 9.20 1.91
CA ALA A 156 12.06 9.26 2.02
C ALA A 156 12.57 10.60 2.58
N ASN A 157 11.82 11.69 2.39
CA ASN A 157 12.18 13.02 2.92
C ASN A 157 11.50 13.34 4.26
N ASP A 158 10.67 12.45 4.80
CA ASP A 158 10.05 12.65 6.11
C ASP A 158 11.01 12.22 7.23
N LYS A 159 11.43 13.17 8.08
CA LYS A 159 12.39 12.91 9.16
C LYS A 159 11.84 12.02 10.29
N GLY A 160 10.53 11.85 10.37
CA GLY A 160 9.86 10.98 11.34
C GLY A 160 9.71 9.53 10.88
N VAL A 161 9.97 9.27 9.60
CA VAL A 161 9.80 7.94 8.99
C VAL A 161 11.15 7.26 8.82
N ARG A 162 11.24 6.02 9.30
CA ARG A 162 12.32 5.12 8.95
C ARG A 162 11.87 4.16 7.88
N LEU A 163 12.42 4.29 6.67
CA LEU A 163 12.18 3.41 5.54
C LEU A 163 13.42 2.53 5.32
N ASP A 164 13.31 1.25 5.63
CA ASP A 164 14.38 0.28 5.41
C ASP A 164 14.26 -0.30 3.99
N VAL A 165 15.28 -0.10 3.17
CA VAL A 165 15.25 -0.46 1.74
C VAL A 165 16.01 -1.78 1.49
N TYR A 166 15.33 -2.70 0.81
CA TYR A 166 15.89 -3.93 0.28
C TYR A 166 15.88 -3.90 -1.23
N TRP A 167 17.04 -3.98 -1.83
CA TRP A 167 17.23 -3.92 -3.28
C TRP A 167 18.04 -5.11 -3.78
N CYS A 168 17.68 -5.58 -4.97
CA CYS A 168 18.51 -6.53 -5.72
C CYS A 168 18.64 -6.06 -7.18
N ALA A 169 19.70 -6.52 -7.85
CA ALA A 169 19.97 -6.12 -9.23
C ALA A 169 18.96 -6.71 -10.24
N ASN A 170 18.33 -7.84 -9.90
CA ASN A 170 17.32 -8.55 -10.72
C ASN A 170 16.18 -9.03 -9.83
#